data_f7ef47a6559cd67923f102210556fb57
#
_entry.id   f7ef47a6559cd67923f102210556fb57
#
_cell.length_a   1.000
_cell.length_b   1.000
_cell.length_c   1.000
_cell.angle_alpha   90.00
_cell.angle_beta   90.00
_cell.angle_gamma   90.00
#
_symmetry.space_group_name_H-M   'P 1'
#
loop_
_entity.id
_entity.type
_entity.pdbx_description
1 polymer ?
#
loop_
_entity_poly.entity_id
_entity_poly.type
_entity_poly.pdbx_seq_one_letter_code
_entity_poly.pdbx_strand_id
1 'polypeptide(L)'
;GVVVVVTFCLGILTTAVAPTTATVEELRRVYGAGLGDEPFVHVLPAGVQPMTASVLGSNAVQLGIEVDQRAGRAVFTAAIDNLAKGTAGGAIQSMNLALGLDETAGLSTVGLAP
;
A
#
# COMPACT_ATOMS: atom_id res chain seq x y z
N GLY A 1 3.60 17.87 6.37
CA GLY A 1 3.56 16.98 5.20
C GLY A 1 2.40 17.32 4.28
N VAL A 2 2.48 16.89 3.06
CA VAL A 2 1.40 17.03 2.06
C VAL A 2 0.98 15.63 1.62
N VAL A 3 -0.33 15.41 1.51
CA VAL A 3 -0.89 14.18 0.96
C VAL A 3 -1.77 14.54 -0.23
N VAL A 4 -1.50 13.91 -1.36
CA VAL A 4 -2.33 14.03 -2.57
C VAL A 4 -2.95 12.66 -2.84
N VAL A 5 -4.27 12.64 -2.98
CA VAL A 5 -5.02 11.43 -3.30
C VAL A 5 -5.70 11.62 -4.65
N VAL A 6 -5.42 10.71 -5.58
CA VAL A 6 -6.12 10.62 -6.85
C VAL A 6 -7.01 9.39 -6.81
N THR A 7 -8.31 9.60 -6.90
CA THR A 7 -9.31 8.53 -6.85
C THR A 7 -9.97 8.37 -8.21
N PHE A 8 -9.93 7.15 -8.71
CA PHE A 8 -10.67 6.72 -9.90
C PHE A 8 -11.76 5.72 -9.49
N CYS A 9 -12.71 5.43 -10.38
CA CYS A 9 -13.75 4.44 -10.11
C CYS A 9 -13.18 3.09 -9.65
N LEU A 10 -12.06 2.66 -10.25
CA LEU A 10 -11.45 1.34 -10.02
C LEU A 10 -10.18 1.38 -9.18
N GLY A 11 -9.63 2.55 -8.86
CA GLY A 11 -8.37 2.60 -8.12
C GLY A 11 -8.15 3.91 -7.39
N ILE A 12 -7.34 3.81 -6.32
CA ILE A 12 -6.87 4.97 -5.56
C ILE A 12 -5.34 4.96 -5.57
N LEU A 13 -4.76 6.08 -5.97
CA LEU A 13 -3.32 6.34 -5.88
C LEU A 13 -3.10 7.50 -4.93
N THR A 14 -2.35 7.26 -3.86
CA THR A 14 -2.03 8.26 -2.84
C THR A 14 -0.55 8.55 -2.85
N THR A 15 -0.18 9.82 -2.84
CA THR A 15 1.21 10.26 -2.63
C THR A 15 1.27 11.13 -1.38
N ALA A 16 2.08 10.73 -0.41
CA ALA A 16 2.34 11.48 0.81
C ALA A 16 3.80 11.92 0.84
N VAL A 17 4.02 13.19 1.19
CA VAL A 17 5.35 13.79 1.30
C VAL A 17 5.55 14.32 2.71
N ALA A 18 6.65 13.95 3.35
CA ALA A 18 6.99 14.39 4.71
C ALA A 18 8.46 14.78 4.82
N PRO A 19 8.81 15.77 5.66
CA PRO A 19 10.20 16.06 5.97
C PRO A 19 10.88 14.85 6.61
N THR A 20 12.12 14.61 6.24
CA THR A 20 12.93 13.53 6.84
C THR A 20 14.42 13.85 6.77
N THR A 21 15.17 13.33 7.72
CA THR A 21 16.63 13.22 7.69
C THR A 21 17.08 11.78 7.48
N ALA A 22 16.14 10.83 7.46
CA ALA A 22 16.42 9.41 7.26
C ALA A 22 16.79 9.12 5.81
N THR A 23 17.58 8.08 5.61
CA THR A 23 17.88 7.53 4.27
C THR A 23 16.71 6.65 3.80
N VAL A 24 16.66 6.38 2.50
CA VAL A 24 15.65 5.45 1.94
C VAL A 24 15.80 4.05 2.54
N GLU A 25 17.03 3.59 2.79
CA GLU A 25 17.34 2.29 3.40
C GLU A 25 16.79 2.20 4.83
N GLU A 26 16.96 3.26 5.62
CA GLU A 26 16.42 3.32 6.98
C GLU A 26 14.88 3.26 6.99
N LEU A 27 14.23 4.03 6.13
CA LEU A 27 12.77 4.00 6.01
C LEU A 27 12.27 2.64 5.54
N ARG A 28 12.90 2.05 4.53
CA ARG A 28 12.52 0.71 4.04
C ARG A 28 12.67 -0.36 5.11
N ARG A 29 13.73 -0.28 5.93
CA ARG A 29 13.91 -1.19 7.06
C ARG A 29 12.78 -1.05 8.09
N VAL A 30 12.41 0.17 8.46
CA VAL A 30 11.33 0.44 9.43
C VAL A 30 9.99 -0.08 8.91
N TYR A 31 9.64 0.26 7.67
CA TYR A 31 8.38 -0.18 7.07
C TYR A 31 8.35 -1.68 6.79
N GLY A 32 9.48 -2.27 6.39
CA GLY A 32 9.61 -3.72 6.23
C GLY A 32 9.44 -4.47 7.54
N ALA A 33 10.00 -3.97 8.64
CA ALA A 33 9.82 -4.57 9.97
C ALA A 33 8.37 -4.43 10.48
N GLY A 34 7.72 -3.28 10.22
CA GLY A 34 6.36 -3.03 10.70
C GLY A 34 5.25 -3.67 9.86
N LEU A 35 5.47 -3.85 8.55
CA LEU A 35 4.45 -4.27 7.59
C LEU A 35 4.80 -5.56 6.85
N GLY A 36 6.00 -6.11 7.02
CA GLY A 36 6.49 -7.25 6.26
C GLY A 36 5.68 -8.54 6.45
N ASP A 37 5.05 -8.70 7.60
CA ASP A 37 4.21 -9.87 7.93
C ASP A 37 2.72 -9.64 7.61
N GLU A 38 2.34 -8.46 7.15
CA GLU A 38 0.96 -8.15 6.81
C GLU A 38 0.56 -8.82 5.47
N PRO A 39 -0.52 -9.62 5.44
CA PRO A 39 -0.83 -10.46 4.28
C PRO A 39 -1.23 -9.67 3.03
N PHE A 40 -1.73 -8.44 3.20
CA PHE A 40 -2.21 -7.62 2.09
C PHE A 40 -1.30 -6.43 1.76
N VAL A 41 -0.23 -6.20 2.53
CA VAL A 41 0.67 -5.06 2.31
C VAL A 41 1.94 -5.52 1.61
N HIS A 42 2.21 -4.95 0.45
CA HIS A 42 3.40 -5.20 -0.35
C HIS A 42 4.26 -3.93 -0.40
N VAL A 43 5.33 -3.90 0.38
CA VAL A 43 6.36 -2.87 0.26
C VAL A 43 7.22 -3.21 -0.95
N LEU A 44 7.10 -2.41 -2.01
CA LEU A 44 7.75 -2.69 -3.28
C LEU A 44 9.28 -2.53 -3.19
N PRO A 45 10.04 -3.22 -4.06
CA PRO A 45 11.49 -3.05 -4.14
C PRO A 45 11.92 -1.59 -4.38
N ALA A 46 13.18 -1.26 -4.06
CA ALA A 46 13.74 0.06 -4.32
C ALA A 46 13.61 0.43 -5.81
N GLY A 47 13.22 1.68 -6.07
CA GLY A 47 13.02 2.18 -7.43
C GLY A 47 11.74 1.73 -8.13
N VAL A 48 10.91 0.90 -7.49
CA VAL A 48 9.63 0.45 -8.04
C VAL A 48 8.50 1.24 -7.39
N GLN A 49 7.62 1.81 -8.20
CA GLN A 49 6.45 2.56 -7.76
C GLN A 49 5.17 1.74 -7.94
N PRO A 50 4.18 1.89 -7.05
CA PRO A 50 2.92 1.19 -7.17
C PRO A 50 2.08 1.70 -8.35
N MET A 51 1.27 0.80 -8.89
CA MET A 51 0.29 1.11 -9.94
C MET A 51 -1.07 0.58 -9.56
N THR A 52 -2.13 1.32 -9.83
CA THR A 52 -3.51 0.87 -9.58
C THR A 52 -3.85 -0.40 -10.35
N ALA A 53 -3.32 -0.56 -11.57
CA ALA A 53 -3.51 -1.77 -12.38
C ALA A 53 -2.95 -3.03 -11.69
N SER A 54 -1.85 -2.92 -10.95
CA SER A 54 -1.20 -4.06 -10.29
C SER A 54 -1.97 -4.59 -9.07
N VAL A 55 -2.90 -3.83 -8.52
CA VAL A 55 -3.73 -4.23 -7.37
C VAL A 55 -5.18 -4.49 -7.75
N LEU A 56 -5.53 -4.33 -9.02
CA LEU A 56 -6.89 -4.50 -9.53
C LEU A 56 -7.47 -5.88 -9.18
N GLY A 57 -8.69 -5.89 -8.62
CA GLY A 57 -9.40 -7.11 -8.23
C GLY A 57 -8.85 -7.77 -6.95
N SER A 58 -7.95 -7.11 -6.22
CA SER A 58 -7.36 -7.67 -5.00
C SER A 58 -7.61 -6.81 -3.78
N ASN A 59 -7.39 -7.41 -2.60
CA ASN A 59 -7.37 -6.69 -1.33
C ASN A 59 -5.95 -6.19 -0.97
N ALA A 60 -5.02 -6.19 -1.94
CA ALA A 60 -3.64 -5.77 -1.74
C ALA A 60 -3.49 -4.25 -1.65
N VAL A 61 -2.48 -3.84 -0.89
CA VAL A 61 -1.93 -2.48 -0.89
C VAL A 61 -0.49 -2.56 -1.36
N GLN A 62 -0.14 -1.83 -2.40
CA GLN A 62 1.26 -1.66 -2.80
C GLN A 62 1.78 -0.33 -2.26
N LEU A 63 2.97 -0.35 -1.68
CA LEU A 63 3.63 0.81 -1.09
C LEU A 63 5.02 1.00 -1.70
N GLY A 64 5.24 2.15 -2.32
CA GLY A 64 6.55 2.64 -2.76
C GLY A 64 7.11 3.65 -1.77
N ILE A 65 8.41 3.61 -1.52
CA ILE A 65 9.11 4.51 -0.59
C ILE A 65 10.35 5.05 -1.28
N GLU A 66 10.44 6.37 -1.37
CA GLU A 66 11.59 7.09 -1.90
C GLU A 66 11.98 8.26 -0.99
N VAL A 67 13.22 8.71 -1.09
CA VAL A 67 13.72 9.89 -0.37
C VAL A 67 14.43 10.81 -1.35
N ASP A 68 13.98 12.05 -1.40
CA ASP A 68 14.75 13.14 -2.01
C ASP A 68 15.65 13.76 -0.94
N GLN A 69 16.91 13.33 -0.93
CA GLN A 69 17.89 13.81 0.04
C GLN A 69 18.22 15.30 -0.13
N ARG A 70 18.14 15.84 -1.35
CA ARG A 70 18.39 17.27 -1.60
C ARG A 70 17.30 18.12 -0.98
N ALA A 71 16.05 17.69 -1.06
CA ALA A 71 14.92 18.37 -0.47
C ALA A 71 14.67 17.99 0.99
N GLY A 72 15.33 16.97 1.53
CA GLY A 72 15.10 16.45 2.87
C GLY A 72 13.67 15.93 3.04
N ARG A 73 13.17 15.16 2.06
CA ARG A 73 11.78 14.70 2.04
C ARG A 73 11.68 13.22 1.70
N ALA A 74 10.86 12.51 2.46
CA ALA A 74 10.38 11.19 2.10
C ALA A 74 9.12 11.32 1.25
N VAL A 75 8.99 10.44 0.25
CA VAL A 75 7.83 10.30 -0.62
C VAL A 75 7.31 8.88 -0.50
N PHE A 76 6.07 8.75 -0.07
CA PHE A 76 5.36 7.48 0.04
C PHE A 76 4.25 7.46 -1.00
N THR A 77 4.23 6.43 -1.83
CA THR A 77 3.18 6.24 -2.83
C THR A 77 2.46 4.93 -2.55
N ALA A 78 1.14 4.96 -2.43
CA ALA A 78 0.34 3.76 -2.19
C ALA A 78 -0.73 3.61 -3.27
N ALA A 79 -0.97 2.37 -3.70
CA ALA A 79 -2.05 2.03 -4.62
C ALA A 79 -2.95 0.94 -4.02
N ILE A 80 -4.25 1.11 -4.16
CA ILE A 80 -5.28 0.12 -3.80
C ILE A 80 -6.35 0.04 -4.89
N ASP A 81 -7.03 -1.10 -4.95
CA ASP A 81 -8.29 -1.24 -5.67
C ASP A 81 -9.41 -0.59 -4.84
N ASN A 82 -10.13 0.38 -5.44
CA ASN A 82 -11.18 1.12 -4.74
C ASN A 82 -12.41 0.26 -4.42
N LEU A 83 -12.72 -0.71 -5.25
CA LEU A 83 -13.90 -1.58 -5.09
C LEU A 83 -13.60 -2.79 -4.18
N ALA A 84 -12.39 -3.30 -4.23
CA ALA A 84 -11.96 -4.39 -3.35
C ALA A 84 -11.46 -3.83 -2.00
N LYS A 85 -10.17 -3.50 -1.87
CA LYS A 85 -9.59 -3.02 -0.59
C LYS A 85 -10.30 -1.79 -0.03
N GLY A 86 -10.65 -0.86 -0.89
CA GLY A 86 -11.31 0.39 -0.49
C GLY A 86 -12.76 0.23 -0.03
N THR A 87 -13.41 -0.88 -0.33
CA THR A 87 -14.84 -1.09 -0.06
C THR A 87 -15.12 -2.51 0.45
N ALA A 88 -15.45 -3.44 -0.43
CA ALA A 88 -15.94 -4.77 -0.06
C ALA A 88 -14.84 -5.64 0.58
N GLY A 89 -13.63 -5.61 0.06
CA GLY A 89 -12.53 -6.41 0.57
C GLY A 89 -12.09 -6.00 1.98
N GLY A 90 -12.06 -4.69 2.25
CA GLY A 90 -11.80 -4.18 3.61
C GLY A 90 -12.87 -4.60 4.61
N ALA A 91 -14.13 -4.60 4.20
CA ALA A 91 -15.25 -5.05 5.04
C ALA A 91 -15.16 -6.56 5.33
N ILE A 92 -14.87 -7.39 4.31
CA ILE A 92 -14.69 -8.84 4.48
C ILE A 92 -13.48 -9.14 5.37
N GLN A 93 -12.36 -8.46 5.18
CA GLN A 93 -11.18 -8.60 6.04
C GLN A 93 -11.51 -8.31 7.51
N SER A 94 -12.22 -7.21 7.76
CA SER A 94 -12.67 -6.84 9.12
C SER A 94 -13.62 -7.89 9.72
N MET A 95 -14.53 -8.40 8.92
CA MET A 95 -15.43 -9.49 9.33
C MET A 95 -14.66 -10.77 9.69
N ASN A 96 -13.68 -11.15 8.86
CA ASN A 96 -12.86 -12.33 9.12
C ASN A 96 -12.15 -12.21 10.48
N LEU A 97 -11.54 -11.07 10.77
CA LEU A 97 -10.89 -10.81 12.05
C LEU A 97 -11.88 -10.82 13.22
N ALA A 98 -13.03 -10.19 13.07
CA ALA A 98 -14.04 -10.12 14.12
C ALA A 98 -14.64 -11.50 14.48
N LEU A 99 -14.74 -12.40 13.51
CA LEU A 99 -15.27 -13.76 13.67
C LEU A 99 -14.19 -14.81 13.98
N GLY A 100 -12.92 -14.42 14.08
CA GLY A 100 -11.82 -15.35 14.31
C GLY A 100 -11.53 -16.27 13.13
N LEU A 101 -11.93 -15.88 11.92
CA LEU A 101 -11.61 -16.58 10.67
C LEU A 101 -10.21 -16.18 10.20
N ASP A 102 -9.68 -16.95 9.22
CA ASP A 102 -8.45 -16.53 8.53
C ASP A 102 -8.67 -15.16 7.89
N GLU A 103 -7.76 -14.21 8.17
CA GLU A 103 -7.84 -12.82 7.68
C GLU A 103 -7.96 -12.74 6.16
N THR A 104 -7.35 -13.68 5.45
CA THR A 104 -7.33 -13.72 3.99
C THR A 104 -8.48 -14.51 3.36
N ALA A 105 -9.37 -15.11 4.17
CA ALA A 105 -10.45 -15.96 3.67
C ALA A 105 -11.34 -15.22 2.65
N GLY A 106 -11.44 -15.77 1.44
CA GLY A 106 -12.22 -15.19 0.34
C GLY A 106 -11.62 -13.95 -0.32
N LEU A 107 -10.39 -13.56 0.02
CA LEU A 107 -9.72 -12.36 -0.48
C LEU A 107 -8.44 -12.71 -1.24
N SER A 108 -8.19 -11.99 -2.35
CA SER A 108 -6.95 -12.11 -3.10
C SER A 108 -5.89 -11.16 -2.54
N THR A 109 -4.66 -11.66 -2.41
CA THR A 109 -3.48 -10.88 -2.03
C THR A 109 -2.69 -10.36 -3.22
N VAL A 110 -3.08 -10.73 -4.44
CA VAL A 110 -2.40 -10.37 -5.71
C VAL A 110 -3.43 -9.87 -6.70
N GLY A 111 -3.10 -8.79 -7.40
CA GLY A 111 -3.96 -8.22 -8.44
C GLY A 111 -4.07 -9.09 -9.70
N LEU A 112 -5.08 -8.82 -10.50
CA LEU A 112 -5.37 -9.55 -11.75
C LEU A 112 -4.44 -9.14 -12.90
N ALA A 113 -3.93 -7.91 -12.89
CA ALA A 113 -3.01 -7.41 -13.90
C ALA A 113 -1.56 -7.77 -13.57
N PRO A 114 -0.75 -8.11 -14.57
CA PRO A 114 0.67 -8.37 -14.38
C PRO A 114 1.45 -7.12 -13.99
#